data_1a07f656ac31c901fcb77aaccde3d431
#
_entry.id   1a07f656ac31c901fcb77aaccde3d431
#
_cell.length_a   1.000
_cell.length_b   1.000
_cell.length_c   1.000
_cell.angle_alpha   90.00
_cell.angle_beta   90.00
_cell.angle_gamma   90.00
#
_symmetry.space_group_name_H-M   'P 1'
#
loop_
_entity.id
_entity.type
_entity.pdbx_description
1 polymer ?
#
loop_
_entity_poly.entity_id
_entity_poly.type
_entity_poly.pdbx_seq_one_letter_code
_entity_poly.pdbx_strand_id
1 'polypeptide(L)'
;MSLNRNQIAFVEAAEGLFGIGSVLTRDGIQHVCEEKNLAFPYWFVTKSEYRQGRGHYKLPSIGTQPKQKVEEPETEMALAQVLEFRQPKLVDDSDVSIPVKYPDYVPFGFYKDLSNIIHSKQFYPVFITGLSGNGKTLMVEQVCAELHRECIRVNISIETDESDLLGGPTLVNGNVVNRDGPVLQAMKRGAVLLIDEVDRGSNKLMCLQGILEGKAYYNKKS
;
A
#
# COMPACT_ATOMS: atom_id res chain seq x y z
N MET A 1 -5.16 -7.60 -37.62
CA MET A 1 -4.79 -8.77 -38.46
C MET A 1 -6.04 -9.58 -38.69
N SER A 2 -6.34 -9.98 -39.92
CA SER A 2 -7.48 -10.84 -40.21
C SER A 2 -7.09 -12.31 -39.92
N LEU A 3 -7.86 -12.96 -39.04
CA LEU A 3 -7.72 -14.39 -38.79
C LEU A 3 -8.27 -15.18 -40.00
N ASN A 4 -7.66 -16.30 -40.32
CA ASN A 4 -8.18 -17.17 -41.37
C ASN A 4 -9.35 -18.04 -40.85
N ARG A 5 -10.08 -18.71 -41.76
CA ARG A 5 -11.29 -19.45 -41.43
C ARG A 5 -11.13 -20.51 -40.34
N ASN A 6 -9.97 -21.21 -40.31
CA ASN A 6 -9.68 -22.24 -39.33
C ASN A 6 -9.30 -21.62 -37.96
N GLN A 7 -8.67 -20.45 -37.98
CA GLN A 7 -8.33 -19.70 -36.77
C GLN A 7 -9.57 -19.12 -36.10
N ILE A 8 -10.50 -18.61 -36.89
CA ILE A 8 -11.80 -18.14 -36.42
C ILE A 8 -12.58 -19.27 -35.76
N ALA A 9 -12.69 -20.45 -36.44
CA ALA A 9 -13.37 -21.59 -35.88
C ALA A 9 -12.83 -22.08 -34.53
N PHE A 10 -11.50 -22.01 -34.34
CA PHE A 10 -10.90 -22.31 -33.03
C PHE A 10 -11.26 -21.27 -31.98
N VAL A 11 -11.20 -19.98 -32.31
CA VAL A 11 -11.51 -18.91 -31.34
C VAL A 11 -12.99 -18.95 -30.94
N GLU A 12 -13.91 -19.13 -31.89
CA GLU A 12 -15.36 -19.29 -31.61
C GLU A 12 -15.63 -20.51 -30.72
N ALA A 13 -14.98 -21.64 -30.99
CA ALA A 13 -15.11 -22.84 -30.17
C ALA A 13 -14.57 -22.62 -28.73
N ALA A 14 -13.44 -21.95 -28.59
CA ALA A 14 -12.85 -21.64 -27.30
C ALA A 14 -13.65 -20.58 -26.53
N GLU A 15 -14.18 -19.56 -27.20
CA GLU A 15 -15.08 -18.57 -26.60
C GLU A 15 -16.39 -19.19 -26.11
N GLY A 16 -16.91 -20.18 -26.81
CA GLY A 16 -18.10 -20.91 -26.40
C GLY A 16 -17.93 -21.75 -25.13
N LEU A 17 -16.72 -22.26 -24.87
CA LEU A 17 -16.41 -23.11 -23.72
C LEU A 17 -15.86 -22.34 -22.53
N PHE A 18 -15.06 -21.31 -22.75
CA PHE A 18 -14.32 -20.59 -21.71
C PHE A 18 -14.67 -19.10 -21.59
N GLY A 19 -15.47 -18.57 -22.51
CA GLY A 19 -15.89 -17.16 -22.56
C GLY A 19 -14.96 -16.26 -23.40
N ILE A 20 -15.49 -15.10 -23.79
CA ILE A 20 -14.80 -14.14 -24.66
C ILE A 20 -13.57 -13.56 -23.96
N GLY A 21 -12.41 -13.61 -24.65
CA GLY A 21 -11.16 -13.03 -24.14
C GLY A 21 -10.52 -13.79 -22.99
N SER A 22 -10.95 -15.02 -22.70
CA SER A 22 -10.39 -15.86 -21.63
C SER A 22 -8.93 -16.25 -21.90
N VAL A 23 -8.23 -16.57 -20.81
CA VAL A 23 -6.83 -17.02 -20.85
C VAL A 23 -6.81 -18.54 -20.71
N LEU A 24 -6.29 -19.21 -21.74
CA LEU A 24 -6.21 -20.66 -21.80
C LEU A 24 -4.83 -21.17 -21.43
N THR A 25 -4.80 -22.30 -20.75
CA THR A 25 -3.59 -23.11 -20.58
C THR A 25 -3.43 -24.08 -21.75
N ARG A 26 -2.29 -24.73 -21.86
CA ARG A 26 -2.05 -25.72 -22.92
C ARG A 26 -3.06 -26.87 -22.88
N ASP A 27 -3.42 -27.30 -21.69
CA ASP A 27 -4.42 -28.37 -21.47
C ASP A 27 -5.83 -27.89 -21.85
N GLY A 28 -6.18 -26.62 -21.54
CA GLY A 28 -7.43 -26.01 -21.97
C GLY A 28 -7.54 -25.90 -23.49
N ILE A 29 -6.45 -25.56 -24.18
CA ILE A 29 -6.37 -25.56 -25.65
C ILE A 29 -6.61 -26.97 -26.22
N GLN A 30 -5.99 -27.97 -25.61
CA GLN A 30 -6.14 -29.36 -26.04
C GLN A 30 -7.58 -29.85 -25.85
N HIS A 31 -8.21 -29.52 -24.74
CA HIS A 31 -9.62 -29.83 -24.46
C HIS A 31 -10.56 -29.26 -25.52
N VAL A 32 -10.36 -28.00 -25.95
CA VAL A 32 -11.15 -27.40 -27.06
C VAL A 32 -10.97 -28.17 -28.35
N CYS A 33 -9.74 -28.57 -28.65
CA CYS A 33 -9.43 -29.33 -29.88
C CYS A 33 -10.10 -30.71 -29.89
N GLU A 34 -10.09 -31.41 -28.77
CA GLU A 34 -10.69 -32.74 -28.62
C GLU A 34 -12.23 -32.67 -28.70
N GLU A 35 -12.86 -31.73 -27.99
CA GLU A 35 -14.30 -31.59 -27.94
C GLU A 35 -14.91 -31.17 -29.29
N LYS A 36 -14.22 -30.31 -30.01
CA LYS A 36 -14.70 -29.77 -31.31
C LYS A 36 -14.04 -30.42 -32.53
N ASN A 37 -13.22 -31.47 -32.32
CA ASN A 37 -12.48 -32.18 -33.36
C ASN A 37 -11.68 -31.24 -34.28
N LEU A 38 -10.96 -30.28 -33.66
CA LEU A 38 -10.14 -29.30 -34.35
C LEU A 38 -8.66 -29.63 -34.24
N ALA A 39 -7.88 -29.26 -35.27
CA ALA A 39 -6.43 -29.38 -35.20
C ALA A 39 -5.81 -28.44 -34.16
N PHE A 40 -4.75 -28.91 -33.47
CA PHE A 40 -4.09 -28.09 -32.44
C PHE A 40 -3.59 -26.75 -33.03
N PRO A 41 -3.92 -25.60 -32.43
CA PRO A 41 -3.65 -24.30 -33.00
C PRO A 41 -2.21 -23.84 -32.70
N TYR A 42 -1.23 -24.39 -33.36
CA TYR A 42 0.20 -24.03 -33.19
C TYR A 42 0.45 -22.52 -33.36
N TRP A 43 -0.30 -21.88 -34.28
CA TRP A 43 -0.21 -20.44 -34.51
C TRP A 43 -0.55 -19.62 -33.25
N PHE A 44 -1.44 -20.11 -32.39
CA PHE A 44 -1.89 -19.44 -31.18
C PHE A 44 -0.84 -19.52 -30.06
N VAL A 45 -0.16 -20.66 -29.92
CA VAL A 45 0.85 -20.89 -28.89
C VAL A 45 2.26 -20.37 -29.26
N THR A 46 2.51 -20.16 -30.56
CA THR A 46 3.84 -19.68 -31.04
C THR A 46 3.94 -18.16 -31.11
N LYS A 47 2.84 -17.44 -31.33
CA LYS A 47 2.87 -16.00 -31.44
C LYS A 47 2.94 -15.33 -30.07
N SER A 48 3.89 -14.41 -29.91
CA SER A 48 4.10 -13.67 -28.67
C SER A 48 2.94 -12.76 -28.27
N GLU A 49 2.14 -12.30 -29.25
CA GLU A 49 1.00 -11.39 -29.04
C GLU A 49 -0.14 -12.02 -28.21
N TYR A 50 -0.27 -13.35 -28.21
CA TYR A 50 -1.29 -14.07 -27.44
C TYR A 50 -0.78 -14.58 -26.10
N ARG A 51 0.53 -14.47 -25.83
CA ARG A 51 1.18 -15.05 -24.66
C ARG A 51 1.15 -14.08 -23.48
N GLN A 52 0.44 -14.40 -22.39
CA GLN A 52 0.38 -13.61 -21.16
C GLN A 52 1.30 -14.09 -20.03
N GLY A 53 1.99 -15.23 -20.23
CA GLY A 53 2.89 -15.79 -19.24
C GLY A 53 3.37 -17.18 -19.63
N ARG A 54 4.07 -17.87 -18.73
CA ARG A 54 4.59 -19.22 -19.01
C ARG A 54 3.43 -20.22 -19.07
N GLY A 55 3.06 -20.62 -20.29
CA GLY A 55 1.96 -21.59 -20.52
C GLY A 55 0.54 -21.00 -20.53
N HIS A 56 0.38 -19.66 -20.55
CA HIS A 56 -0.92 -18.98 -20.56
C HIS A 56 -1.07 -18.14 -21.84
N TYR A 57 -2.20 -18.28 -22.52
CA TYR A 57 -2.48 -17.69 -23.84
C TYR A 57 -3.85 -17.01 -23.83
N LYS A 58 -3.93 -15.74 -24.21
CA LYS A 58 -5.17 -14.96 -24.25
C LYS A 58 -5.83 -15.10 -25.63
N LEU A 59 -7.12 -15.43 -25.66
CA LEU A 59 -7.90 -15.50 -26.88
C LEU A 59 -8.02 -14.12 -27.54
N PRO A 60 -7.80 -14.01 -28.88
CA PRO A 60 -8.10 -12.80 -29.63
C PRO A 60 -9.63 -12.63 -29.74
N SER A 61 -10.13 -11.42 -29.50
CA SER A 61 -11.56 -11.12 -29.67
C SER A 61 -11.90 -11.04 -31.16
N ILE A 62 -12.82 -11.89 -31.63
CA ILE A 62 -13.39 -11.77 -32.96
C ILE A 62 -14.55 -10.80 -32.86
N GLY A 63 -14.38 -9.58 -33.35
CA GLY A 63 -15.27 -8.48 -33.10
C GLY A 63 -16.70 -8.69 -33.56
N THR A 64 -17.63 -8.42 -32.69
CA THR A 64 -18.83 -7.61 -32.93
C THR A 64 -19.22 -7.00 -31.57
N GLN A 65 -19.06 -5.70 -31.43
CA GLN A 65 -19.61 -5.00 -30.26
C GLN A 65 -21.13 -4.88 -30.41
N PRO A 66 -21.87 -5.32 -29.40
CA PRO A 66 -22.94 -4.49 -28.88
C PRO A 66 -22.44 -3.80 -27.61
N LYS A 67 -22.54 -2.49 -27.59
CA LYS A 67 -22.42 -1.70 -26.37
C LYS A 67 -23.52 -2.16 -25.40
N GLN A 68 -23.22 -3.09 -24.56
CA GLN A 68 -23.95 -3.28 -23.31
C GLN A 68 -23.14 -2.61 -22.21
N LYS A 69 -23.75 -1.58 -21.65
CA LYS A 69 -23.40 -0.95 -20.39
C LYS A 69 -23.42 -2.07 -19.35
N VAL A 70 -22.26 -2.63 -19.07
CA VAL A 70 -22.10 -3.54 -17.94
C VAL A 70 -22.09 -2.63 -16.72
N GLU A 71 -23.15 -2.70 -15.93
CA GLU A 71 -23.12 -2.24 -14.54
C GLU A 71 -22.03 -3.07 -13.87
N GLU A 72 -20.94 -2.40 -13.52
CA GLU A 72 -19.88 -2.97 -12.69
C GLU A 72 -20.52 -3.35 -11.35
N PRO A 73 -20.35 -4.57 -10.86
CA PRO A 73 -20.89 -4.95 -9.57
C PRO A 73 -20.23 -4.07 -8.49
N GLU A 74 -21.06 -3.49 -7.63
CA GLU A 74 -20.66 -2.61 -6.52
C GLU A 74 -19.54 -3.17 -5.65
N THR A 75 -19.28 -4.47 -5.74
CA THR A 75 -18.22 -5.19 -5.02
C THR A 75 -16.79 -4.85 -5.52
N GLU A 76 -16.61 -4.56 -6.83
CA GLU A 76 -15.29 -4.15 -7.36
C GLU A 76 -14.95 -2.70 -7.01
N MET A 77 -15.96 -1.81 -6.93
CA MET A 77 -15.73 -0.44 -6.46
C MET A 77 -15.34 -0.38 -4.98
N ALA A 78 -15.90 -1.26 -4.14
CA ALA A 78 -15.51 -1.35 -2.74
C ALA A 78 -14.06 -1.88 -2.57
N LEU A 79 -13.64 -2.84 -3.39
CA LEU A 79 -12.26 -3.35 -3.41
C LEU A 79 -11.27 -2.34 -4.00
N ALA A 80 -11.66 -1.58 -5.04
CA ALA A 80 -10.82 -0.53 -5.61
C ALA A 80 -10.61 0.63 -4.63
N GLN A 81 -11.62 0.98 -3.83
CA GLN A 81 -11.48 2.00 -2.77
C GLN A 81 -10.56 1.56 -1.61
N VAL A 82 -10.48 0.25 -1.33
CA VAL A 82 -9.56 -0.29 -0.31
C VAL A 82 -8.11 -0.32 -0.82
N LEU A 83 -7.90 -0.37 -2.14
CA LEU A 83 -6.59 -0.42 -2.78
C LEU A 83 -6.05 0.95 -3.25
N GLU A 84 -6.76 2.05 -2.97
CA GLU A 84 -6.13 3.36 -3.07
C GLU A 84 -5.00 3.45 -2.04
N PHE A 85 -3.80 3.08 -2.48
CA PHE A 85 -2.56 3.38 -1.77
C PHE A 85 -2.54 4.89 -1.54
N ARG A 86 -2.84 5.31 -0.33
CA ARG A 86 -2.64 6.70 0.07
C ARG A 86 -1.18 6.99 -0.13
N GLN A 87 -0.87 7.74 -1.17
CA GLN A 87 0.46 8.32 -1.30
C GLN A 87 0.73 9.09 0.00
N PRO A 88 1.87 8.87 0.65
CA PRO A 88 2.21 9.64 1.83
C PRO A 88 2.19 11.13 1.42
N LYS A 89 1.22 11.88 1.94
CA LYS A 89 1.24 13.34 1.81
C LYS A 89 2.53 13.80 2.45
N LEU A 90 3.32 14.58 1.72
CA LEU A 90 4.36 15.37 2.33
C LEU A 90 3.67 16.29 3.35
N VAL A 91 3.86 16.01 4.63
CA VAL A 91 3.25 16.78 5.71
C VAL A 91 3.90 18.15 5.69
N ASP A 92 3.15 19.16 5.30
CA ASP A 92 3.57 20.54 5.44
C ASP A 92 3.49 20.92 6.93
N ASP A 93 4.36 21.82 7.38
CA ASP A 93 4.45 22.24 8.81
C ASP A 93 3.13 22.76 9.41
N SER A 94 2.13 23.02 8.58
CA SER A 94 0.79 23.52 8.96
C SER A 94 -0.29 22.44 9.06
N ASP A 95 -0.09 21.24 8.49
CA ASP A 95 -1.12 20.21 8.42
C ASP A 95 -1.12 19.30 9.66
N VAL A 96 -2.20 19.39 10.45
CA VAL A 96 -2.48 18.45 11.54
C VAL A 96 -2.89 17.10 10.94
N SER A 97 -2.10 16.07 11.16
CA SER A 97 -2.35 14.72 10.63
C SER A 97 -3.10 13.87 11.67
N ILE A 98 -4.43 13.91 11.64
CA ILE A 98 -5.25 12.96 12.40
C ILE A 98 -5.55 11.76 11.50
N PRO A 99 -5.23 10.52 11.92
CA PRO A 99 -5.55 9.32 11.14
C PRO A 99 -7.05 9.16 10.91
N VAL A 100 -7.40 8.50 9.80
CA VAL A 100 -8.80 8.21 9.49
C VAL A 100 -9.27 7.02 10.32
N LYS A 101 -10.46 7.16 10.94
CA LYS A 101 -11.11 6.06 11.65
C LYS A 101 -11.74 5.09 10.64
N TYR A 102 -11.41 3.81 10.75
CA TYR A 102 -12.03 2.76 9.94
C TYR A 102 -13.26 2.21 10.68
N PRO A 103 -14.46 2.23 10.06
CA PRO A 103 -15.70 1.79 10.71
C PRO A 103 -15.70 0.30 11.08
N ASP A 104 -15.02 -0.52 10.27
CA ASP A 104 -14.96 -1.98 10.45
C ASP A 104 -13.76 -2.45 11.28
N TYR A 105 -13.03 -1.53 11.88
CA TYR A 105 -11.89 -1.90 12.71
C TYR A 105 -12.34 -2.55 14.01
N VAL A 106 -11.83 -3.75 14.28
CA VAL A 106 -12.07 -4.48 15.53
C VAL A 106 -10.88 -4.30 16.45
N PRO A 107 -11.03 -3.67 17.63
CA PRO A 107 -9.97 -3.54 18.61
C PRO A 107 -9.45 -4.89 19.08
N PHE A 108 -8.14 -5.05 19.16
CA PHE A 108 -7.48 -6.27 19.60
C PHE A 108 -6.24 -5.99 20.46
N GLY A 109 -5.72 -7.01 21.12
CA GLY A 109 -4.47 -6.94 21.88
C GLY A 109 -4.44 -5.81 22.92
N PHE A 110 -3.49 -4.94 22.81
CA PHE A 110 -3.21 -3.84 23.76
C PHE A 110 -3.99 -2.55 23.48
N TYR A 111 -5.05 -2.61 22.68
CA TYR A 111 -5.80 -1.42 22.26
C TYR A 111 -6.25 -0.54 23.43
N LYS A 112 -6.82 -1.13 24.49
CA LYS A 112 -7.32 -0.40 25.66
C LYS A 112 -6.19 0.27 26.43
N ASP A 113 -5.07 -0.46 26.62
CA ASP A 113 -3.93 0.07 27.37
C ASP A 113 -3.29 1.24 26.60
N LEU A 114 -3.12 1.07 25.30
CA LEU A 114 -2.62 2.13 24.42
C LEU A 114 -3.57 3.34 24.40
N SER A 115 -4.87 3.12 24.35
CA SER A 115 -5.88 4.18 24.41
C SER A 115 -5.78 4.95 25.73
N ASN A 116 -5.63 4.26 26.87
CA ASN A 116 -5.47 4.91 28.18
C ASN A 116 -4.19 5.76 28.22
N ILE A 117 -3.08 5.24 27.72
CA ILE A 117 -1.79 5.96 27.66
C ILE A 117 -1.92 7.22 26.81
N ILE A 118 -2.45 7.13 25.59
CA ILE A 118 -2.60 8.26 24.67
C ILE A 118 -3.62 9.28 25.23
N HIS A 119 -4.70 8.81 25.85
CA HIS A 119 -5.69 9.67 26.48
C HIS A 119 -5.12 10.48 27.67
N SER A 120 -4.19 9.89 28.43
CA SER A 120 -3.56 10.57 29.57
C SER A 120 -2.77 11.83 29.20
N LYS A 121 -2.38 11.97 27.92
CA LYS A 121 -1.53 13.04 27.37
C LYS A 121 -0.17 13.19 28.08
N GLN A 122 0.21 12.19 28.86
CA GLN A 122 1.52 12.14 29.48
C GLN A 122 2.53 11.54 28.50
N PHE A 123 3.76 12.01 28.57
CA PHE A 123 4.85 11.39 27.83
C PHE A 123 5.12 10.00 28.39
N TYR A 124 4.89 8.98 27.58
CA TYR A 124 5.11 7.59 27.95
C TYR A 124 5.57 6.81 26.70
N PRO A 125 6.86 6.42 26.62
CA PRO A 125 7.34 5.62 25.50
C PRO A 125 6.81 4.21 25.61
N VAL A 126 6.23 3.70 24.50
CA VAL A 126 5.67 2.35 24.39
C VAL A 126 6.41 1.59 23.31
N PHE A 127 6.84 0.38 23.59
CA PHE A 127 7.48 -0.49 22.62
C PHE A 127 6.54 -1.66 22.28
N ILE A 128 6.04 -1.71 21.04
CA ILE A 128 5.11 -2.71 20.55
C ILE A 128 5.85 -3.71 19.68
N THR A 129 5.87 -4.97 20.08
CA THR A 129 6.51 -6.07 19.36
C THR A 129 5.46 -7.06 18.82
N GLY A 130 5.84 -7.82 17.81
CA GLY A 130 5.01 -8.89 17.24
C GLY A 130 5.31 -9.12 15.76
N LEU A 131 4.75 -10.17 15.20
CA LEU A 131 4.96 -10.57 13.82
C LEU A 131 4.54 -9.47 12.83
N SER A 132 5.18 -9.43 11.67
CA SER A 132 4.78 -8.54 10.59
C SER A 132 3.35 -8.84 10.13
N GLY A 133 2.62 -7.81 9.71
CA GLY A 133 1.23 -7.94 9.26
C GLY A 133 0.17 -8.06 10.37
N ASN A 134 0.55 -8.10 11.66
CA ASN A 134 -0.40 -8.23 12.78
C ASN A 134 -1.13 -6.92 13.14
N GLY A 135 -1.13 -5.91 12.28
CA GLY A 135 -1.90 -4.68 12.48
C GLY A 135 -1.40 -3.76 13.61
N LYS A 136 -0.13 -3.89 14.08
CA LYS A 136 0.43 -3.05 15.14
C LYS A 136 0.34 -1.55 14.83
N THR A 137 0.79 -1.16 13.65
CA THR A 137 0.77 0.23 13.16
C THR A 137 -0.66 0.74 13.04
N LEU A 138 -1.54 -0.05 12.44
CA LEU A 138 -2.96 0.28 12.30
C LEU A 138 -3.63 0.46 13.67
N MET A 139 -3.30 -0.36 14.67
CA MET A 139 -3.83 -0.22 16.03
C MET A 139 -3.51 1.16 16.61
N VAL A 140 -2.28 1.62 16.50
CA VAL A 140 -1.87 2.97 16.98
C VAL A 140 -2.63 4.06 16.24
N GLU A 141 -2.71 3.97 14.92
CA GLU A 141 -3.45 4.94 14.09
C GLU A 141 -4.94 4.97 14.46
N GLN A 142 -5.58 3.81 14.69
CA GLN A 142 -6.99 3.76 15.06
C GLN A 142 -7.28 4.31 16.47
N VAL A 143 -6.37 4.09 17.43
CA VAL A 143 -6.45 4.76 18.73
C VAL A 143 -6.35 6.28 18.60
N CYS A 144 -5.40 6.76 17.81
CA CYS A 144 -5.25 8.21 17.57
C CYS A 144 -6.49 8.79 16.86
N ALA A 145 -7.04 8.06 15.88
CA ALA A 145 -8.26 8.45 15.18
C ALA A 145 -9.48 8.55 16.14
N GLU A 146 -9.65 7.57 17.02
CA GLU A 146 -10.74 7.57 18.00
C GLU A 146 -10.63 8.70 19.01
N LEU A 147 -9.41 8.99 19.47
CA LEU A 147 -9.15 10.06 20.43
C LEU A 147 -8.95 11.44 19.79
N HIS A 148 -9.10 11.56 18.46
CA HIS A 148 -8.82 12.78 17.69
C HIS A 148 -7.43 13.36 18.00
N ARG A 149 -6.43 12.48 18.12
CA ARG A 149 -5.04 12.85 18.35
C ARG A 149 -4.24 12.88 17.06
N GLU A 150 -3.44 13.92 16.90
CA GLU A 150 -2.45 13.96 15.83
C GLU A 150 -1.46 12.80 15.98
N CYS A 151 -1.17 12.11 14.87
CA CYS A 151 -0.20 11.02 14.82
C CYS A 151 0.80 11.30 13.70
N ILE A 152 2.05 11.53 14.08
CA ILE A 152 3.15 11.70 13.14
C ILE A 152 3.88 10.37 13.03
N ARG A 153 3.80 9.75 11.85
CA ARG A 153 4.43 8.46 11.57
C ARG A 153 5.75 8.64 10.84
N VAL A 154 6.77 7.95 11.31
CA VAL A 154 8.10 7.87 10.68
C VAL A 154 8.45 6.42 10.47
N ASN A 155 8.75 6.04 9.23
CA ASN A 155 9.28 4.72 8.91
C ASN A 155 10.81 4.76 8.95
N ILE A 156 11.38 3.87 9.74
CA ILE A 156 12.83 3.78 9.88
C ILE A 156 13.41 2.87 8.79
N SER A 157 14.53 3.29 8.24
CA SER A 157 15.37 2.51 7.34
C SER A 157 16.82 2.54 7.80
N ILE A 158 17.66 1.72 7.19
CA ILE A 158 19.11 1.71 7.49
C ILE A 158 19.80 3.05 7.18
N GLU A 159 19.23 3.82 6.26
CA GLU A 159 19.74 5.12 5.83
C GLU A 159 19.26 6.27 6.70
N THR A 160 18.16 6.08 7.46
CA THR A 160 17.58 7.12 8.32
C THR A 160 18.61 7.69 9.27
N ASP A 161 18.74 9.00 9.28
CA ASP A 161 19.71 9.71 10.09
C ASP A 161 19.10 10.77 11.03
N GLU A 162 19.96 11.47 11.79
CA GLU A 162 19.54 12.52 12.71
C GLU A 162 18.79 13.66 11.99
N SER A 163 19.21 14.01 10.77
CA SER A 163 18.60 15.10 10.01
C SER A 163 17.19 14.77 9.54
N ASP A 164 16.94 13.49 9.24
CA ASP A 164 15.61 13.00 8.87
C ASP A 164 14.63 13.04 10.04
N LEU A 165 15.13 12.79 11.26
CA LEU A 165 14.32 12.66 12.46
C LEU A 165 14.14 14.00 13.19
N LEU A 166 15.22 14.72 13.41
CA LEU A 166 15.24 15.97 14.16
C LEU A 166 15.15 17.21 13.26
N GLY A 167 15.49 17.02 11.98
CA GLY A 167 15.55 18.11 11.03
C GLY A 167 16.90 18.82 10.97
N GLY A 168 16.98 19.84 10.15
CA GLY A 168 18.24 20.55 9.91
C GLY A 168 18.10 21.69 8.91
N PRO A 169 19.23 22.31 8.53
CA PRO A 169 19.23 23.42 7.61
C PRO A 169 18.79 22.97 6.20
N THR A 170 17.84 23.66 5.62
CA THR A 170 17.30 23.43 4.29
C THR A 170 17.36 24.72 3.49
N LEU A 171 17.66 24.65 2.19
CA LEU A 171 17.64 25.78 1.30
C LEU A 171 16.22 26.03 0.77
N VAL A 172 15.66 27.18 1.14
CA VAL A 172 14.36 27.64 0.65
C VAL A 172 14.55 29.02 -0.01
N ASN A 173 14.26 29.12 -1.30
CA ASN A 173 14.39 30.37 -2.09
C ASN A 173 15.77 31.04 -1.94
N GLY A 174 16.85 30.26 -1.87
CA GLY A 174 18.23 30.77 -1.73
C GLY A 174 18.64 31.12 -0.30
N ASN A 175 17.76 31.03 0.67
CA ASN A 175 18.04 31.23 2.09
C ASN A 175 18.14 29.89 2.84
N VAL A 176 19.06 29.83 3.79
CA VAL A 176 19.16 28.67 4.68
C VAL A 176 18.15 28.83 5.82
N VAL A 177 17.20 27.91 5.90
CA VAL A 177 16.16 27.86 6.93
C VAL A 177 16.27 26.54 7.67
N ASN A 178 16.21 26.57 8.99
CA ASN A 178 16.12 25.36 9.77
C ASN A 178 14.71 24.80 9.72
N ARG A 179 14.58 23.56 9.23
CA ARG A 179 13.30 22.83 9.20
C ARG A 179 13.29 21.78 10.30
N ASP A 180 12.22 21.78 11.12
CA ASP A 180 12.01 20.76 12.13
C ASP A 180 11.70 19.41 11.48
N GLY A 181 12.36 18.37 11.93
CA GLY A 181 12.01 17.00 11.58
C GLY A 181 10.78 16.49 12.34
N PRO A 182 10.25 15.33 11.97
CA PRO A 182 9.00 14.79 12.51
C PRO A 182 9.03 14.59 14.03
N VAL A 183 10.18 14.28 14.61
CA VAL A 183 10.32 14.14 16.05
C VAL A 183 10.14 15.48 16.77
N LEU A 184 10.81 16.54 16.30
CA LEU A 184 10.66 17.87 16.89
C LEU A 184 9.26 18.44 16.66
N GLN A 185 8.65 18.18 15.50
CA GLN A 185 7.26 18.54 15.23
C GLN A 185 6.31 17.86 16.22
N ALA A 186 6.46 16.54 16.46
CA ALA A 186 5.67 15.81 17.43
C ALA A 186 5.81 16.37 18.85
N MET A 187 7.04 16.68 19.25
CA MET A 187 7.32 17.27 20.56
C MET A 187 6.68 18.64 20.72
N LYS A 188 6.80 19.53 19.73
CA LYS A 188 6.26 20.88 19.76
C LYS A 188 4.72 20.92 19.78
N ARG A 189 4.08 19.99 19.02
CA ARG A 189 2.63 19.91 18.88
C ARG A 189 1.96 19.04 19.95
N GLY A 190 2.75 18.26 20.70
CA GLY A 190 2.22 17.25 21.62
C GLY A 190 1.51 16.13 20.88
N ALA A 191 1.92 15.82 19.66
CA ALA A 191 1.39 14.76 18.85
C ALA A 191 1.92 13.37 19.30
N VAL A 192 1.24 12.31 18.90
CA VAL A 192 1.74 10.96 19.05
C VAL A 192 2.79 10.72 17.97
N LEU A 193 4.02 10.40 18.37
CA LEU A 193 5.09 9.99 17.45
C LEU A 193 5.07 8.47 17.29
N LEU A 194 4.78 7.99 16.09
CA LEU A 194 4.83 6.57 15.74
C LEU A 194 6.09 6.27 14.94
N ILE A 195 7.07 5.65 15.60
CA ILE A 195 8.30 5.18 14.95
C ILE A 195 8.09 3.74 14.51
N ASP A 196 7.94 3.54 13.22
CA ASP A 196 7.68 2.23 12.64
C ASP A 196 8.98 1.58 12.11
N GLU A 197 9.03 0.25 12.15
CA GLU A 197 10.18 -0.56 11.72
C GLU A 197 11.51 -0.16 12.39
N VAL A 198 11.47 0.18 13.68
CA VAL A 198 12.63 0.66 14.46
C VAL A 198 13.80 -0.33 14.47
N ASP A 199 13.51 -1.62 14.32
CA ASP A 199 14.48 -2.72 14.23
C ASP A 199 15.36 -2.67 12.96
N ARG A 200 14.94 -1.92 11.94
CA ARG A 200 15.74 -1.67 10.72
C ARG A 200 16.74 -0.52 10.87
N GLY A 201 16.66 0.20 11.96
CA GLY A 201 17.51 1.37 12.18
C GLY A 201 18.97 1.02 12.46
N SER A 202 19.83 1.99 12.19
CA SER A 202 21.25 1.93 12.51
C SER A 202 21.55 2.63 13.85
N ASN A 203 22.83 2.65 14.26
CA ASN A 203 23.29 3.39 15.43
C ASN A 203 23.00 4.91 15.37
N LYS A 204 22.61 5.43 14.20
CA LYS A 204 22.21 6.84 14.03
C LYS A 204 20.94 7.18 14.83
N LEU A 205 20.11 6.18 15.17
CA LEU A 205 18.93 6.36 16.02
C LEU A 205 19.25 6.71 17.48
N MET A 206 20.53 6.64 17.89
CA MET A 206 20.97 7.06 19.23
C MET A 206 20.62 8.52 19.54
N CYS A 207 20.41 9.36 18.53
CA CYS A 207 19.92 10.74 18.72
C CYS A 207 18.56 10.79 19.44
N LEU A 208 17.76 9.74 19.38
CA LEU A 208 16.45 9.64 20.05
C LEU A 208 16.55 9.24 21.53
N GLN A 209 17.69 8.71 22.00
CA GLN A 209 17.80 8.14 23.34
C GLN A 209 17.40 9.14 24.43
N GLY A 210 17.97 10.35 24.41
CA GLY A 210 17.66 11.37 25.40
C GLY A 210 16.19 11.80 25.39
N ILE A 211 15.59 11.85 24.20
CA ILE A 211 14.17 12.19 24.02
C ILE A 211 13.28 11.09 24.59
N LEU A 212 13.58 9.83 24.30
CA LEU A 212 12.82 8.67 24.81
C LEU A 212 12.95 8.49 26.31
N GLU A 213 14.02 8.97 26.93
CA GLU A 213 14.18 9.04 28.38
C GLU A 213 13.44 10.22 29.04
N GLY A 214 12.73 11.04 28.26
CA GLY A 214 12.02 12.22 28.75
C GLY A 214 12.96 13.35 29.22
N LYS A 215 14.22 13.35 28.78
CA LYS A 215 15.18 14.41 29.09
C LYS A 215 15.00 15.61 28.19
N ALA A 216 15.34 16.80 28.69
CA ALA A 216 15.34 18.01 27.89
C ALA A 216 16.29 17.88 26.71
N TYR A 217 15.81 18.23 25.51
CA TYR A 217 16.61 18.22 24.28
C TYR A 217 16.96 19.66 23.87
N TYR A 218 18.25 19.91 23.69
CA TYR A 218 18.73 21.19 23.18
C TYR A 218 19.18 21.06 21.74
N ASN A 219 18.48 21.71 20.83
CA ASN A 219 18.90 21.77 19.44
C ASN A 219 20.01 22.81 19.28
N LYS A 220 21.26 22.38 19.11
CA LYS A 220 22.42 23.27 18.89
C LYS A 220 22.43 23.97 17.53
N LYS A 221 21.52 23.60 16.63
CA LYS A 221 21.45 24.11 15.26
C LYS A 221 20.42 25.23 15.08
N SER A 222 19.80 25.70 16.17
CA SER A 222 18.87 26.83 16.16
C SER A 222 19.56 28.17 16.35
#